data_3b00a33295cba925924bf38d4aed1d05
#
_entry.id   3b00a33295cba925924bf38d4aed1d05
#
_cell.length_a   1.000
_cell.length_b   1.000
_cell.length_c   1.000
_cell.angle_alpha   90.00
_cell.angle_beta   90.00
_cell.angle_gamma   90.00
#
_symmetry.space_group_name_H-M   'P 1'
#
loop_
_entity.id
_entity.type
_entity.pdbx_description
1 polymer ?
#
loop_
_entity_poly.entity_id
_entity_poly.type
_entity_poly.pdbx_seq_one_letter_code
_entity_poly.pdbx_strand_id
1 'polypeptide(L)'
;MRVAVFADIHGNLPAFEAALADLNAQAPDAVFLGGDQINRCPWNNEVMDLMLDLGWPAIQGNHELVVGAIKTPENWWPFTERHRFPILWWSQENLHPDYLPLIRTLPESLHIHFDGAPPIWLLHGLPGNPHMGFYPAMTDDDIRGELGGTDEQLIISSHTHRPLDRRVDGWRIVNPGSVGLPYNGDPRAQYALLDLVAGPNGPAWQATFRQVAYDHSVIPSAYHASGLYAAGGPKSELALRTLMSGHPWSSDFGVWMRHQPLDAADDMGKAVADYLAVHGPDHWAFDQPDSLKMD
;
A
#
# COMPACT_ATOMS: atom_id res chain seq x y z
N MET A 1 16.94 17.91 10.57
CA MET A 1 16.14 17.64 9.36
C MET A 1 15.17 16.51 9.68
N ARG A 2 13.91 16.68 9.27
CA ARG A 2 12.85 15.68 9.42
C ARG A 2 12.18 15.44 8.08
N VAL A 3 12.06 14.20 7.66
CA VAL A 3 11.36 13.76 6.44
C VAL A 3 10.15 12.92 6.85
N ALA A 4 9.00 13.13 6.20
CA ALA A 4 7.83 12.27 6.37
C ALA A 4 7.62 11.42 5.11
N VAL A 5 7.19 10.17 5.29
CA VAL A 5 6.82 9.28 4.20
C VAL A 5 5.44 8.70 4.46
N PHE A 6 4.53 8.97 3.54
CA PHE A 6 3.19 8.40 3.45
C PHE A 6 3.16 7.37 2.34
N ALA A 7 2.40 6.30 2.51
CA ALA A 7 2.20 5.31 1.46
C ALA A 7 0.83 4.63 1.62
N ASP A 8 0.40 3.95 0.58
CA ASP A 8 -0.77 3.07 0.62
C ASP A 8 -2.02 3.80 1.14
N ILE A 9 -2.32 4.97 0.53
CA ILE A 9 -3.48 5.82 0.87
C ILE A 9 -4.78 5.15 0.42
N HIS A 10 -4.74 4.49 -0.73
CA HIS A 10 -5.84 3.67 -1.25
C HIS A 10 -7.17 4.39 -1.37
N GLY A 11 -7.16 5.66 -1.79
CA GLY A 11 -8.39 6.44 -1.94
C GLY A 11 -9.14 6.68 -0.62
N ASN A 12 -8.49 6.48 0.53
CA ASN A 12 -9.06 6.70 1.86
C ASN A 12 -8.82 8.15 2.31
N LEU A 13 -9.63 9.06 1.78
CA LEU A 13 -9.52 10.49 2.08
C LEU A 13 -9.61 10.79 3.58
N PRO A 14 -10.56 10.25 4.37
CA PRO A 14 -10.63 10.54 5.80
C PRO A 14 -9.36 10.17 6.57
N ALA A 15 -8.73 9.04 6.22
CA ALA A 15 -7.46 8.63 6.81
C ALA A 15 -6.32 9.57 6.41
N PHE A 16 -6.28 9.98 5.14
CA PHE A 16 -5.26 10.88 4.63
C PHE A 16 -5.36 12.28 5.26
N GLU A 17 -6.56 12.84 5.34
CA GLU A 17 -6.81 14.15 6.01
C GLU A 17 -6.40 14.12 7.49
N ALA A 18 -6.73 13.05 8.21
CA ALA A 18 -6.33 12.90 9.60
C ALA A 18 -4.80 12.81 9.75
N ALA A 19 -4.14 12.04 8.88
CA ALA A 19 -2.68 11.95 8.86
C ALA A 19 -2.02 13.29 8.51
N LEU A 20 -2.60 14.08 7.60
CA LEU A 20 -2.16 15.45 7.29
C LEU A 20 -2.30 16.40 8.47
N ALA A 21 -3.40 16.30 9.21
CA ALA A 21 -3.62 17.11 10.41
C ALA A 21 -2.56 16.81 11.49
N ASP A 22 -2.21 15.54 11.68
CA ASP A 22 -1.12 15.13 12.59
C ASP A 22 0.25 15.60 12.07
N LEU A 23 0.51 15.47 10.76
CA LEU A 23 1.76 15.87 10.13
C LEU A 23 2.08 17.37 10.33
N ASN A 24 1.07 18.22 10.28
CA ASN A 24 1.24 19.67 10.48
C ASN A 24 1.88 19.98 11.85
N ALA A 25 1.56 19.21 12.88
CA ALA A 25 2.17 19.34 14.20
C ALA A 25 3.62 18.78 14.25
N GLN A 26 4.01 17.94 13.30
CA GLN A 26 5.36 17.36 13.23
C GLN A 26 6.35 18.25 12.50
N ALA A 27 5.87 19.22 11.71
CA ALA A 27 6.68 20.20 10.94
C ALA A 27 7.85 19.54 10.17
N PRO A 28 7.60 18.60 9.24
CA PRO A 28 8.67 18.00 8.46
C PRO A 28 9.27 19.01 7.47
N ASP A 29 10.56 18.83 7.16
CA ASP A 29 11.26 19.63 6.15
C ASP A 29 10.92 19.18 4.71
N ALA A 30 10.55 17.90 4.56
CA ALA A 30 10.12 17.30 3.28
C ALA A 30 9.13 16.16 3.49
N VAL A 31 8.27 15.92 2.50
CA VAL A 31 7.29 14.84 2.50
C VAL A 31 7.32 14.09 1.17
N PHE A 32 7.19 12.77 1.20
CA PHE A 32 7.17 11.90 0.02
C PHE A 32 6.01 10.91 0.08
N LEU A 33 5.49 10.53 -1.10
CA LEU A 33 4.42 9.55 -1.26
C LEU A 33 4.97 8.26 -1.88
N GLY A 34 4.85 7.16 -1.16
CA GLY A 34 5.44 5.85 -1.45
C GLY A 34 4.60 4.92 -2.32
N GLY A 35 3.66 5.45 -3.14
CA GLY A 35 2.82 4.64 -4.02
C GLY A 35 1.47 4.24 -3.41
N ASP A 36 0.62 3.64 -4.23
CA ASP A 36 -0.73 3.18 -3.90
C ASP A 36 -1.63 4.27 -3.30
N GLN A 37 -1.71 5.38 -4.01
CA GLN A 37 -2.54 6.52 -3.61
C GLN A 37 -4.02 6.26 -3.84
N ILE A 38 -4.36 5.51 -4.91
CA ILE A 38 -5.73 5.24 -5.36
C ILE A 38 -6.15 3.78 -5.16
N ASN A 39 -7.41 3.51 -5.49
CA ASN A 39 -8.08 2.22 -5.39
C ASN A 39 -8.39 1.79 -3.94
N ARG A 40 -9.28 0.84 -3.78
CA ARG A 40 -9.81 0.28 -2.51
C ARG A 40 -10.88 1.13 -1.84
N CYS A 41 -10.72 2.45 -1.70
CA CYS A 41 -11.75 3.35 -1.16
C CYS A 41 -12.36 4.24 -2.25
N PRO A 42 -13.52 4.87 -2.00
CA PRO A 42 -14.27 5.55 -3.06
C PRO A 42 -13.75 6.96 -3.43
N TRP A 43 -12.88 7.57 -2.63
CA TRP A 43 -12.45 8.97 -2.78
C TRP A 43 -11.17 9.12 -3.61
N ASN A 44 -11.07 8.36 -4.72
CA ASN A 44 -9.86 8.38 -5.56
C ASN A 44 -9.58 9.76 -6.15
N ASN A 45 -10.63 10.46 -6.61
CA ASN A 45 -10.48 11.78 -7.22
C ASN A 45 -10.07 12.83 -6.18
N GLU A 46 -10.72 12.83 -5.04
CA GLU A 46 -10.45 13.76 -3.94
C GLU A 46 -9.03 13.56 -3.37
N VAL A 47 -8.54 12.31 -3.31
CA VAL A 47 -7.15 12.03 -2.94
C VAL A 47 -6.19 12.56 -4.00
N MET A 48 -6.50 12.38 -5.29
CA MET A 48 -5.67 12.93 -6.39
C MET A 48 -5.67 14.45 -6.38
N ASP A 49 -6.82 15.11 -6.17
CA ASP A 49 -6.91 16.56 -6.02
C ASP A 49 -5.99 17.06 -4.91
N LEU A 50 -6.11 16.44 -3.73
CA LEU A 50 -5.32 16.82 -2.55
C LEU A 50 -3.81 16.58 -2.76
N MET A 51 -3.43 15.49 -3.42
CA MET A 51 -2.03 15.23 -3.77
C MET A 51 -1.45 16.31 -4.71
N LEU A 52 -2.23 16.72 -5.71
CA LEU A 52 -1.80 17.78 -6.64
C LEU A 52 -1.68 19.12 -5.94
N ASP A 53 -2.60 19.46 -5.05
CA ASP A 53 -2.56 20.68 -4.25
C ASP A 53 -1.34 20.72 -3.30
N LEU A 54 -0.98 19.58 -2.71
CA LEU A 54 0.20 19.46 -1.85
C LEU A 54 1.51 19.50 -2.63
N GLY A 55 1.52 19.02 -3.88
CA GLY A 55 2.70 19.06 -4.76
C GLY A 55 3.88 18.22 -4.25
N TRP A 56 3.63 17.20 -3.42
CA TRP A 56 4.68 16.34 -2.89
C TRP A 56 5.19 15.34 -3.93
N PRO A 57 6.49 15.06 -3.97
CA PRO A 57 7.02 13.99 -4.81
C PRO A 57 6.36 12.65 -4.48
N ALA A 58 5.91 11.95 -5.51
CA ALA A 58 5.22 10.68 -5.42
C ALA A 58 5.85 9.66 -6.36
N ILE A 59 5.78 8.38 -5.98
CA ILE A 59 6.12 7.25 -6.84
C ILE A 59 4.88 6.45 -7.21
N GLN A 60 4.99 5.64 -8.25
CA GLN A 60 3.96 4.71 -8.68
C GLN A 60 3.96 3.47 -7.77
N GLY A 61 2.77 3.07 -7.28
CA GLY A 61 2.57 1.76 -6.69
C GLY A 61 1.97 0.77 -7.68
N ASN A 62 1.77 -0.47 -7.25
CA ASN A 62 1.17 -1.48 -8.11
C ASN A 62 -0.30 -1.18 -8.46
N HIS A 63 -1.00 -0.42 -7.64
CA HIS A 63 -2.39 -0.03 -7.94
C HIS A 63 -2.46 1.04 -9.02
N GLU A 64 -1.61 2.06 -9.02
CA GLU A 64 -1.49 3.01 -10.13
C GLU A 64 -1.12 2.31 -11.43
N LEU A 65 -0.16 1.37 -11.37
CA LEU A 65 0.29 0.60 -12.53
C LEU A 65 -0.87 -0.18 -13.15
N VAL A 66 -1.62 -0.95 -12.34
CA VAL A 66 -2.73 -1.77 -12.84
C VAL A 66 -3.91 -0.91 -13.31
N VAL A 67 -4.35 0.05 -12.48
CA VAL A 67 -5.49 0.93 -12.83
C VAL A 67 -5.17 1.74 -14.10
N GLY A 68 -3.93 2.22 -14.21
CA GLY A 68 -3.46 2.93 -15.40
C GLY A 68 -3.47 2.06 -16.66
N ALA A 69 -3.21 0.76 -16.56
CA ALA A 69 -3.18 -0.16 -17.70
C ALA A 69 -4.56 -0.66 -18.13
N ILE A 70 -5.57 -0.72 -17.24
CA ILE A 70 -6.92 -1.18 -17.57
C ILE A 70 -7.47 -0.36 -18.75
N LYS A 71 -8.12 -1.05 -19.72
CA LYS A 71 -8.62 -0.52 -20.98
C LYS A 71 -7.55 0.01 -21.95
N THR A 72 -6.30 -0.39 -21.76
CA THR A 72 -5.22 -0.11 -22.70
C THR A 72 -4.66 -1.41 -23.28
N PRO A 73 -3.85 -1.35 -24.36
CA PRO A 73 -3.14 -2.53 -24.90
C PRO A 73 -2.12 -3.13 -23.91
N GLU A 74 -1.65 -2.34 -22.94
CA GLU A 74 -0.68 -2.74 -21.92
C GLU A 74 -1.32 -3.53 -20.78
N ASN A 75 -2.66 -3.65 -20.72
CA ASN A 75 -3.33 -4.45 -19.70
C ASN A 75 -3.00 -5.94 -19.88
N TRP A 76 -2.64 -6.62 -18.81
CA TRP A 76 -2.19 -8.02 -18.84
C TRP A 76 -3.04 -8.93 -17.96
N TRP A 77 -3.00 -10.22 -18.26
CA TRP A 77 -3.61 -11.23 -17.39
C TRP A 77 -2.91 -11.27 -16.03
N PRO A 78 -3.64 -11.40 -14.88
CA PRO A 78 -5.08 -11.66 -14.78
C PRO A 78 -5.95 -10.40 -14.67
N PHE A 79 -5.40 -9.19 -14.78
CA PHE A 79 -6.13 -7.92 -14.57
C PHE A 79 -7.09 -7.58 -15.73
N THR A 80 -7.00 -8.28 -16.86
CA THR A 80 -8.00 -8.26 -17.93
C THR A 80 -9.35 -8.83 -17.50
N GLU A 81 -9.36 -9.66 -16.43
CA GLU A 81 -10.55 -10.35 -15.95
C GLU A 81 -11.32 -9.47 -14.93
N ARG A 82 -12.24 -8.63 -15.45
CA ARG A 82 -13.03 -7.71 -14.60
C ARG A 82 -13.71 -8.39 -13.41
N HIS A 83 -14.28 -9.59 -13.60
CA HIS A 83 -14.98 -10.32 -12.55
C HIS A 83 -14.05 -10.75 -11.40
N ARG A 84 -12.76 -10.92 -11.67
CA ARG A 84 -11.75 -11.23 -10.65
C ARG A 84 -11.29 -9.99 -9.89
N PHE A 85 -11.25 -8.83 -10.56
CA PHE A 85 -10.73 -7.57 -10.01
C PHE A 85 -11.72 -6.41 -10.10
N PRO A 86 -12.98 -6.60 -9.66
CA PRO A 86 -14.04 -5.63 -9.90
C PRO A 86 -13.76 -4.26 -9.27
N ILE A 87 -13.06 -4.19 -8.13
CA ILE A 87 -12.72 -2.94 -7.45
C ILE A 87 -11.69 -2.14 -8.26
N LEU A 88 -10.67 -2.80 -8.85
CA LEU A 88 -9.70 -2.15 -9.74
C LEU A 88 -10.38 -1.54 -10.98
N TRP A 89 -11.28 -2.30 -11.60
CA TRP A 89 -12.05 -1.83 -12.74
C TRP A 89 -12.97 -0.67 -12.39
N TRP A 90 -13.62 -0.74 -11.21
CA TRP A 90 -14.43 0.36 -10.71
C TRP A 90 -13.59 1.63 -10.53
N SER A 91 -12.40 1.50 -9.93
CA SER A 91 -11.50 2.63 -9.73
C SER A 91 -11.09 3.27 -11.05
N GLN A 92 -10.73 2.47 -12.07
CA GLN A 92 -10.40 2.99 -13.40
C GLN A 92 -11.59 3.70 -14.08
N GLU A 93 -12.80 3.19 -13.88
CA GLU A 93 -14.01 3.73 -14.50
C GLU A 93 -14.52 5.01 -13.84
N ASN A 94 -14.17 5.23 -12.57
CA ASN A 94 -14.61 6.37 -11.78
C ASN A 94 -13.50 7.39 -11.49
N LEU A 95 -12.26 7.09 -11.84
CA LEU A 95 -11.18 8.04 -11.79
C LEU A 95 -11.35 9.09 -12.91
N HIS A 96 -11.16 10.38 -12.56
CA HIS A 96 -11.23 11.44 -13.55
C HIS A 96 -10.23 11.19 -14.70
N PRO A 97 -10.64 11.32 -15.97
CA PRO A 97 -9.77 10.97 -17.11
C PRO A 97 -8.41 11.67 -17.12
N ASP A 98 -8.31 12.89 -16.58
CA ASP A 98 -7.06 13.65 -16.53
C ASP A 98 -6.04 13.04 -15.54
N TYR A 99 -6.48 12.21 -14.58
CA TYR A 99 -5.57 11.55 -13.64
C TYR A 99 -4.94 10.28 -14.20
N LEU A 100 -5.56 9.64 -15.21
CA LEU A 100 -4.98 8.44 -15.83
C LEU A 100 -3.58 8.65 -16.42
N PRO A 101 -3.32 9.73 -17.20
CA PRO A 101 -1.96 10.04 -17.62
C PRO A 101 -1.00 10.31 -16.46
N LEU A 102 -1.46 10.99 -15.41
CA LEU A 102 -0.63 11.34 -14.25
C LEU A 102 -0.14 10.08 -13.52
N ILE A 103 -1.05 9.17 -13.17
CA ILE A 103 -0.68 7.94 -12.46
C ILE A 103 0.22 7.02 -13.29
N ARG A 104 0.16 7.07 -14.63
CA ARG A 104 1.03 6.30 -15.54
C ARG A 104 2.43 6.86 -15.64
N THR A 105 2.62 8.15 -15.36
CA THR A 105 3.90 8.85 -15.51
C THR A 105 4.63 9.05 -14.19
N LEU A 106 4.05 8.62 -13.07
CA LEU A 106 4.75 8.59 -11.79
C LEU A 106 6.00 7.70 -11.91
N PRO A 107 7.14 8.13 -11.35
CA PRO A 107 8.36 7.32 -11.35
C PRO A 107 8.17 6.05 -10.49
N GLU A 108 8.86 4.96 -10.86
CA GLU A 108 8.83 3.71 -10.10
C GLU A 108 9.54 3.81 -8.74
N SER A 109 10.55 4.69 -8.66
CA SER A 109 11.31 4.93 -7.43
C SER A 109 11.94 6.33 -7.43
N LEU A 110 12.39 6.77 -6.25
CA LEU A 110 13.15 8.01 -6.09
C LEU A 110 14.42 7.78 -5.29
N HIS A 111 15.55 8.30 -5.78
CA HIS A 111 16.78 8.45 -5.02
C HIS A 111 16.84 9.87 -4.45
N ILE A 112 16.70 9.97 -3.12
CA ILE A 112 16.54 11.23 -2.42
C ILE A 112 17.86 11.59 -1.72
N HIS A 113 18.38 12.75 -2.01
CA HIS A 113 19.64 13.25 -1.47
C HIS A 113 19.42 14.56 -0.73
N PHE A 114 19.96 14.63 0.48
CA PHE A 114 20.04 15.87 1.27
C PHE A 114 21.49 16.10 1.68
N ASP A 115 21.92 17.37 1.70
CA ASP A 115 23.27 17.71 2.10
C ASP A 115 23.58 17.23 3.52
N GLY A 116 24.65 16.48 3.66
CA GLY A 116 25.11 15.95 4.94
C GLY A 116 24.28 14.80 5.52
N ALA A 117 23.36 14.21 4.76
CA ALA A 117 22.56 13.06 5.17
C ALA A 117 22.83 11.82 4.29
N PRO A 118 22.70 10.60 4.83
CA PRO A 118 22.71 9.40 4.01
C PRO A 118 21.56 9.43 3.00
N PRO A 119 21.81 8.99 1.74
CA PRO A 119 20.77 8.95 0.72
C PRO A 119 19.63 7.97 1.11
N ILE A 120 18.45 8.23 0.58
CA ILE A 120 17.26 7.40 0.75
C ILE A 120 16.84 6.87 -0.62
N TRP A 121 16.66 5.57 -0.75
CA TRP A 121 15.99 4.98 -1.90
C TRP A 121 14.53 4.69 -1.53
N LEU A 122 13.62 5.43 -2.14
CA LEU A 122 12.17 5.23 -1.98
C LEU A 122 11.64 4.40 -3.15
N LEU A 123 11.04 3.26 -2.85
CA LEU A 123 10.38 2.37 -3.79
C LEU A 123 9.07 1.85 -3.18
N HIS A 124 8.13 1.40 -4.03
CA HIS A 124 6.86 0.91 -3.51
C HIS A 124 6.99 -0.51 -2.96
N GLY A 125 7.51 -1.43 -3.73
CA GLY A 125 7.65 -2.85 -3.38
C GLY A 125 9.12 -3.30 -3.29
N LEU A 126 9.46 -4.40 -3.96
CA LEU A 126 10.84 -4.83 -4.17
C LEU A 126 11.47 -4.08 -5.36
N PRO A 127 12.80 -4.02 -5.47
CA PRO A 127 13.47 -3.44 -6.63
C PRO A 127 12.97 -4.07 -7.94
N GLY A 128 12.41 -3.24 -8.84
CA GLY A 128 11.86 -3.69 -10.12
C GLY A 128 10.57 -4.52 -10.05
N ASN A 129 10.01 -4.73 -8.85
CA ASN A 129 8.75 -5.45 -8.69
C ASN A 129 7.83 -4.79 -7.65
N PRO A 130 6.90 -3.92 -8.08
CA PRO A 130 5.99 -3.24 -7.17
C PRO A 130 4.89 -4.15 -6.59
N HIS A 131 4.74 -5.38 -7.10
CA HIS A 131 3.74 -6.34 -6.63
C HIS A 131 4.21 -7.22 -5.46
N MET A 132 5.47 -7.07 -5.04
CA MET A 132 6.06 -7.78 -3.91
C MET A 132 6.67 -6.75 -2.94
N GLY A 133 6.84 -7.12 -1.66
CA GLY A 133 7.40 -6.21 -0.66
C GLY A 133 8.33 -6.92 0.31
N PHE A 134 8.99 -6.15 1.18
CA PHE A 134 9.78 -6.71 2.27
C PHE A 134 8.86 -7.12 3.43
N TYR A 135 8.55 -8.39 3.50
CA TYR A 135 7.71 -8.95 4.55
C TYR A 135 8.52 -9.30 5.79
N PRO A 136 7.92 -9.23 7.00
CA PRO A 136 8.61 -9.64 8.24
C PRO A 136 9.12 -11.08 8.23
N ALA A 137 8.45 -11.97 7.48
CA ALA A 137 8.80 -13.39 7.37
C ALA A 137 9.96 -13.69 6.40
N MET A 138 10.40 -12.73 5.57
CA MET A 138 11.55 -12.92 4.68
C MET A 138 12.81 -13.19 5.48
N THR A 139 13.61 -14.14 5.00
CA THR A 139 14.94 -14.40 5.59
C THR A 139 15.93 -13.29 5.20
N ASP A 140 17.07 -13.23 5.91
CA ASP A 140 18.13 -12.30 5.54
C ASP A 140 18.72 -12.66 4.16
N ASP A 141 18.74 -13.95 3.79
CA ASP A 141 19.19 -14.38 2.46
C ASP A 141 18.25 -13.94 1.34
N ASP A 142 16.92 -13.98 1.57
CA ASP A 142 15.95 -13.43 0.62
C ASP A 142 16.20 -11.93 0.40
N ILE A 143 16.41 -11.18 1.48
CA ILE A 143 16.68 -9.74 1.43
C ILE A 143 18.00 -9.45 0.70
N ARG A 144 19.05 -10.26 0.94
CA ARG A 144 20.31 -10.14 0.19
C ARG A 144 20.12 -10.37 -1.30
N GLY A 145 19.27 -11.34 -1.66
CA GLY A 145 18.91 -11.60 -3.05
C GLY A 145 18.29 -10.40 -3.74
N GLU A 146 17.35 -9.73 -3.06
CA GLU A 146 16.62 -8.57 -3.60
C GLU A 146 17.49 -7.29 -3.66
N LEU A 147 18.33 -7.05 -2.64
CA LEU A 147 19.13 -5.83 -2.53
C LEU A 147 20.57 -6.00 -3.04
N GLY A 148 20.96 -7.20 -3.46
CA GLY A 148 22.31 -7.46 -3.97
C GLY A 148 22.65 -6.58 -5.15
N GLY A 149 23.67 -5.70 -4.99
CA GLY A 149 24.12 -4.79 -6.03
C GLY A 149 23.65 -3.33 -5.88
N THR A 150 22.88 -3.00 -4.82
CA THR A 150 22.60 -1.59 -4.49
C THR A 150 23.60 -1.05 -3.47
N ASP A 151 23.99 0.21 -3.66
CA ASP A 151 24.88 0.95 -2.75
C ASP A 151 24.09 1.76 -1.71
N GLU A 152 22.77 1.91 -1.89
CA GLU A 152 21.91 2.61 -0.94
C GLU A 152 21.76 1.82 0.36
N GLN A 153 21.98 2.52 1.48
CA GLN A 153 21.90 1.91 2.81
C GLN A 153 20.53 2.05 3.47
N LEU A 154 19.75 3.06 3.12
CA LEU A 154 18.38 3.25 3.61
C LEU A 154 17.38 3.08 2.48
N ILE A 155 16.59 2.04 2.59
CA ILE A 155 15.52 1.69 1.66
C ILE A 155 14.18 1.95 2.36
N ILE A 156 13.34 2.79 1.76
CA ILE A 156 11.94 2.96 2.17
C ILE A 156 11.10 2.15 1.18
N SER A 157 10.40 1.15 1.68
CA SER A 157 9.55 0.27 0.86
C SER A 157 8.21 0.07 1.55
N SER A 158 7.11 0.29 0.83
CA SER A 158 5.71 0.17 1.30
C SER A 158 5.07 -1.17 0.92
N HIS A 159 3.92 -1.17 0.25
CA HIS A 159 3.21 -2.32 -0.31
C HIS A 159 2.68 -3.36 0.70
N THR A 160 3.45 -3.72 1.73
CA THR A 160 3.01 -4.74 2.70
C THR A 160 2.01 -4.19 3.74
N HIS A 161 1.81 -2.88 3.78
CA HIS A 161 0.93 -2.15 4.71
C HIS A 161 1.24 -2.40 6.19
N ARG A 162 2.49 -2.76 6.52
CA ARG A 162 2.94 -3.08 7.87
C ARG A 162 4.18 -2.27 8.22
N PRO A 163 4.16 -1.50 9.30
CA PRO A 163 5.37 -0.83 9.77
C PRO A 163 6.51 -1.84 9.96
N LEU A 164 7.66 -1.54 9.39
CA LEU A 164 8.87 -2.35 9.49
C LEU A 164 10.08 -1.44 9.67
N ASP A 165 10.99 -1.80 10.56
CA ASP A 165 12.34 -1.24 10.66
C ASP A 165 13.30 -2.41 10.83
N ARG A 166 13.90 -2.86 9.74
CA ARG A 166 14.75 -4.05 9.70
C ARG A 166 16.15 -3.72 9.18
N ARG A 167 17.16 -4.31 9.80
CA ARG A 167 18.54 -4.21 9.35
C ARG A 167 19.03 -5.58 8.91
N VAL A 168 19.66 -5.62 7.74
CA VAL A 168 20.34 -6.80 7.20
C VAL A 168 21.67 -6.31 6.65
N ASP A 169 22.78 -6.81 7.17
CA ASP A 169 24.14 -6.38 6.83
C ASP A 169 24.28 -4.84 6.88
N GLY A 170 24.57 -4.19 5.77
CA GLY A 170 24.67 -2.72 5.65
C GLY A 170 23.36 -2.01 5.34
N TRP A 171 22.30 -2.73 5.00
CA TRP A 171 21.01 -2.16 4.62
C TRP A 171 20.08 -1.97 5.81
N ARG A 172 19.30 -0.90 5.75
CA ARG A 172 18.15 -0.68 6.62
C ARG A 172 16.91 -0.49 5.77
N ILE A 173 15.91 -1.30 6.01
CA ILE A 173 14.62 -1.28 5.32
C ILE A 173 13.59 -0.72 6.29
N VAL A 174 12.90 0.35 5.87
CA VAL A 174 11.81 0.96 6.62
C VAL A 174 10.54 0.91 5.78
N ASN A 175 9.47 0.32 6.32
CA ASN A 175 8.15 0.42 5.73
C ASN A 175 7.32 1.37 6.59
N PRO A 176 6.73 2.43 6.03
CA PRO A 176 5.98 3.42 6.81
C PRO A 176 4.65 2.90 7.38
N GLY A 177 4.22 1.71 7.00
CA GLY A 177 2.85 1.25 7.17
C GLY A 177 1.96 1.82 6.07
N SER A 178 0.65 1.76 6.26
CA SER A 178 -0.34 2.26 5.30
C SER A 178 -1.18 3.37 5.92
N VAL A 179 -1.37 4.46 5.18
CA VAL A 179 -2.29 5.54 5.57
C VAL A 179 -3.73 5.04 5.54
N GLY A 180 -4.14 4.41 4.45
CA GLY A 180 -5.54 4.10 4.18
C GLY A 180 -5.99 2.68 4.45
N LEU A 181 -5.04 1.71 4.49
CA LEU A 181 -5.36 0.28 4.52
C LEU A 181 -4.34 -0.55 5.31
N PRO A 182 -4.12 -0.30 6.61
CA PRO A 182 -3.15 -1.06 7.41
C PRO A 182 -3.47 -2.55 7.49
N TYR A 183 -2.40 -3.39 7.69
CA TYR A 183 -2.51 -4.86 7.78
C TYR A 183 -1.89 -5.43 9.07
N ASN A 184 -1.73 -4.62 10.10
CA ASN A 184 -1.13 -5.01 11.38
C ASN A 184 -2.12 -5.11 12.55
N GLY A 185 -3.42 -5.19 12.26
CA GLY A 185 -4.48 -5.26 13.27
C GLY A 185 -4.84 -3.92 13.92
N ASP A 186 -4.29 -2.82 13.41
CA ASP A 186 -4.57 -1.47 13.86
C ASP A 186 -5.08 -0.64 12.69
N PRO A 187 -6.39 -0.30 12.64
CA PRO A 187 -6.97 0.39 11.48
C PRO A 187 -6.66 1.89 11.42
N ARG A 188 -5.91 2.45 12.38
CA ARG A 188 -5.51 3.86 12.36
C ARG A 188 -4.61 4.16 11.17
N ALA A 189 -4.68 5.38 10.63
CA ALA A 189 -3.78 5.82 9.56
C ALA A 189 -2.32 5.77 10.02
N GLN A 190 -1.43 5.21 9.20
CA GLN A 190 -0.02 5.01 9.58
C GLN A 190 0.91 5.68 8.58
N TYR A 191 1.98 6.32 9.10
CA TYR A 191 3.06 6.88 8.31
C TYR A 191 4.36 6.93 9.11
N ALA A 192 5.49 7.20 8.48
CA ALA A 192 6.78 7.28 9.15
C ALA A 192 7.37 8.70 9.10
N LEU A 193 8.04 9.08 10.19
CA LEU A 193 8.96 10.20 10.27
C LEU A 193 10.38 9.68 10.32
N LEU A 194 11.27 10.32 9.58
CA LEU A 194 12.70 10.07 9.56
C LEU A 194 13.41 11.32 10.07
N ASP A 195 14.00 11.25 11.25
CA ASP A 195 14.79 12.33 11.83
C ASP A 195 16.28 12.09 11.56
N LEU A 196 16.95 13.08 11.00
CA LEU A 196 18.41 13.05 10.86
C LEU A 196 19.06 13.34 12.22
N VAL A 197 19.76 12.36 12.76
CA VAL A 197 20.42 12.44 14.06
C VAL A 197 21.91 12.17 13.95
N ALA A 198 22.68 12.58 14.96
CA ALA A 198 24.08 12.17 15.07
C ALA A 198 24.17 10.67 15.44
N GLY A 199 24.82 9.89 14.59
CA GLY A 199 25.08 8.48 14.82
C GLY A 199 26.57 8.22 15.13
N PRO A 200 26.94 7.01 15.55
CA PRO A 200 28.33 6.67 15.92
C PRO A 200 29.31 6.76 14.74
N ASN A 201 28.82 6.60 13.50
CA ASN A 201 29.62 6.62 12.28
C ASN A 201 29.30 7.83 11.38
N GLY A 202 28.71 8.89 11.93
CA GLY A 202 28.22 10.05 11.19
C GLY A 202 26.69 10.19 11.24
N PRO A 203 26.11 11.13 10.48
CA PRO A 203 24.66 11.33 10.44
C PRO A 203 23.91 10.05 10.07
N ALA A 204 22.77 9.83 10.70
CA ALA A 204 21.93 8.65 10.47
C ALA A 204 20.44 9.01 10.58
N TRP A 205 19.59 8.34 9.82
CA TRP A 205 18.15 8.49 9.93
C TRP A 205 17.59 7.65 11.08
N GLN A 206 16.75 8.25 11.90
CA GLN A 206 15.96 7.57 12.94
C GLN A 206 14.50 7.55 12.52
N ALA A 207 13.92 6.35 12.39
CA ALA A 207 12.50 6.20 12.04
C ALA A 207 11.62 6.26 13.30
N THR A 208 10.47 6.94 13.17
CA THR A 208 9.39 6.97 14.16
C THR A 208 8.08 6.72 13.42
N PHE A 209 7.33 5.69 13.84
CA PHE A 209 6.04 5.37 13.24
C PHE A 209 4.92 6.13 13.94
N ARG A 210 4.04 6.72 13.13
CA ARG A 210 2.85 7.44 13.58
C ARG A 210 1.62 6.60 13.34
N GLN A 211 0.65 6.69 14.24
CA GLN A 211 -0.64 6.00 14.16
C GLN A 211 -1.72 6.99 14.56
N VAL A 212 -2.54 7.39 13.60
CA VAL A 212 -3.48 8.50 13.73
C VAL A 212 -4.91 7.99 13.63
N ALA A 213 -5.70 8.22 14.65
CA ALA A 213 -7.12 7.86 14.66
C ALA A 213 -7.90 8.76 13.69
N TYR A 214 -8.86 8.19 12.98
CA TYR A 214 -9.82 8.90 12.14
C TYR A 214 -11.21 8.27 12.26
N ASP A 215 -12.24 8.91 11.72
CA ASP A 215 -13.60 8.39 11.76
C ASP A 215 -13.83 7.31 10.69
N HIS A 216 -13.73 6.04 11.09
CA HIS A 216 -13.99 4.91 10.21
C HIS A 216 -15.49 4.73 9.90
N SER A 217 -16.40 5.32 10.67
CA SER A 217 -17.85 5.11 10.52
C SER A 217 -18.41 5.62 9.20
N VAL A 218 -17.69 6.54 8.55
CA VAL A 218 -18.05 7.09 7.24
C VAL A 218 -17.79 6.12 6.07
N ILE A 219 -16.89 5.14 6.25
CA ILE A 219 -16.44 4.28 5.15
C ILE A 219 -17.57 3.40 4.60
N PRO A 220 -18.33 2.62 5.39
CA PRO A 220 -19.38 1.76 4.85
C PRO A 220 -20.43 2.53 4.08
N SER A 221 -20.87 3.69 4.58
CA SER A 221 -21.86 4.52 3.89
C SER A 221 -21.35 5.05 2.57
N ALA A 222 -20.09 5.50 2.51
CA ALA A 222 -19.46 5.96 1.26
C ALA A 222 -19.26 4.84 0.24
N TYR A 223 -18.91 3.63 0.68
CA TYR A 223 -18.84 2.45 -0.18
C TYR A 223 -20.16 2.16 -0.89
N HIS A 224 -21.27 2.25 -0.16
CA HIS A 224 -22.61 2.05 -0.74
C HIS A 224 -23.02 3.22 -1.64
N ALA A 225 -22.84 4.45 -1.18
CA ALA A 225 -23.26 5.65 -1.91
C ALA A 225 -22.53 5.84 -3.25
N SER A 226 -21.25 5.48 -3.30
CA SER A 226 -20.44 5.55 -4.53
C SER A 226 -20.72 4.44 -5.55
N GLY A 227 -21.44 3.39 -5.16
CA GLY A 227 -21.64 2.20 -5.98
C GLY A 227 -20.46 1.21 -5.93
N LEU A 228 -19.36 1.51 -5.21
CA LEU A 228 -18.20 0.64 -5.09
C LEU A 228 -18.56 -0.70 -4.45
N TYR A 229 -19.45 -0.68 -3.44
CA TYR A 229 -19.92 -1.91 -2.79
C TYR A 229 -20.63 -2.84 -3.79
N ALA A 230 -21.52 -2.30 -4.59
CA ALA A 230 -22.24 -3.07 -5.61
C ALA A 230 -21.31 -3.58 -6.72
N ALA A 231 -20.37 -2.74 -7.17
CA ALA A 231 -19.38 -3.10 -8.17
C ALA A 231 -18.42 -4.20 -7.69
N GLY A 232 -17.94 -4.14 -6.46
CA GLY A 232 -17.04 -5.13 -5.87
C GLY A 232 -17.72 -6.45 -5.54
N GLY A 233 -19.07 -6.45 -5.49
CA GLY A 233 -19.86 -7.66 -5.20
C GLY A 233 -19.48 -8.30 -3.85
N PRO A 234 -19.41 -9.64 -3.78
CA PRO A 234 -19.09 -10.34 -2.52
C PRO A 234 -17.74 -9.95 -1.91
N LYS A 235 -16.76 -9.53 -2.72
CA LYS A 235 -15.43 -9.09 -2.24
C LYS A 235 -15.48 -7.77 -1.46
N SER A 236 -16.53 -6.97 -1.62
CA SER A 236 -16.71 -5.72 -0.87
C SER A 236 -16.85 -5.95 0.63
N GLU A 237 -17.41 -7.06 1.05
CA GLU A 237 -17.46 -7.45 2.45
C GLU A 237 -16.04 -7.63 3.04
N LEU A 238 -15.15 -8.30 2.31
CA LEU A 238 -13.77 -8.49 2.74
C LEU A 238 -12.99 -7.17 2.74
N ALA A 239 -13.25 -6.30 1.75
CA ALA A 239 -12.63 -4.98 1.69
C ALA A 239 -13.04 -4.11 2.89
N LEU A 240 -14.33 -4.08 3.24
CA LEU A 240 -14.81 -3.34 4.41
C LEU A 240 -14.25 -3.93 5.71
N ARG A 241 -14.21 -5.26 5.86
CA ARG A 241 -13.57 -5.90 7.02
C ARG A 241 -12.11 -5.50 7.16
N THR A 242 -11.37 -5.44 6.05
CA THR A 242 -9.97 -4.99 6.05
C THR A 242 -9.87 -3.57 6.57
N LEU A 243 -10.64 -2.63 6.00
CA LEU A 243 -10.64 -1.22 6.37
C LEU A 243 -11.02 -0.97 7.84
N MET A 244 -12.01 -1.72 8.33
CA MET A 244 -12.54 -1.54 9.68
C MET A 244 -11.68 -2.19 10.78
N SER A 245 -10.90 -3.22 10.44
CA SER A 245 -10.15 -4.00 11.44
C SER A 245 -8.64 -3.83 11.36
N GLY A 246 -8.10 -3.31 10.26
CA GLY A 246 -6.66 -3.30 10.00
C GLY A 246 -6.07 -4.69 9.76
N HIS A 247 -6.89 -5.69 9.46
CA HIS A 247 -6.44 -7.04 9.11
C HIS A 247 -6.59 -7.31 7.61
N PRO A 248 -5.72 -8.14 6.99
CA PRO A 248 -5.62 -8.32 5.54
C PRO A 248 -6.69 -9.26 4.95
N TRP A 249 -7.96 -9.14 5.30
CA TRP A 249 -9.03 -10.04 4.84
C TRP A 249 -9.06 -10.25 3.33
N SER A 250 -8.93 -9.16 2.56
CA SER A 250 -8.95 -9.23 1.09
C SER A 250 -7.71 -9.92 0.52
N SER A 251 -6.54 -9.64 1.08
CA SER A 251 -5.28 -10.23 0.62
C SER A 251 -5.16 -11.68 1.03
N ASP A 252 -5.56 -12.00 2.25
CA ASP A 252 -5.61 -13.36 2.78
C ASP A 252 -6.57 -14.25 1.99
N PHE A 253 -7.75 -13.72 1.65
CA PHE A 253 -8.67 -14.40 0.74
C PHE A 253 -8.02 -14.71 -0.62
N GLY A 254 -7.22 -13.78 -1.16
CA GLY A 254 -6.48 -14.01 -2.39
C GLY A 254 -5.51 -15.18 -2.29
N VAL A 255 -4.79 -15.30 -1.16
CA VAL A 255 -3.92 -16.43 -0.87
C VAL A 255 -4.73 -17.74 -0.74
N TRP A 256 -5.81 -17.71 0.03
CA TRP A 256 -6.70 -18.86 0.20
C TRP A 256 -7.26 -19.36 -1.13
N MET A 257 -7.66 -18.44 -2.02
CA MET A 257 -8.19 -18.79 -3.35
C MET A 257 -7.21 -19.55 -4.24
N ARG A 258 -5.89 -19.35 -4.09
CA ARG A 258 -4.87 -20.10 -4.86
C ARG A 258 -4.90 -21.60 -4.55
N HIS A 259 -5.37 -21.98 -3.38
CA HIS A 259 -5.48 -23.37 -2.94
C HIS A 259 -6.86 -24.00 -3.18
N GLN A 260 -7.78 -23.25 -3.83
CA GLN A 260 -9.10 -23.73 -4.17
C GLN A 260 -9.12 -24.32 -5.59
N PRO A 261 -10.11 -25.17 -5.93
CA PRO A 261 -10.34 -25.61 -7.30
C PRO A 261 -10.50 -24.41 -8.25
N LEU A 262 -10.05 -24.55 -9.50
CA LEU A 262 -10.05 -23.46 -10.49
C LEU A 262 -11.44 -22.87 -10.75
N ASP A 263 -12.50 -23.69 -10.64
CA ASP A 263 -13.90 -23.28 -10.79
C ASP A 263 -14.49 -22.58 -9.55
N ALA A 264 -13.76 -22.54 -8.43
CA ALA A 264 -14.21 -21.80 -7.24
C ALA A 264 -14.41 -20.31 -7.50
N ALA A 265 -13.71 -19.75 -8.50
CA ALA A 265 -13.85 -18.36 -8.91
C ALA A 265 -15.16 -18.08 -9.68
N ASP A 266 -15.86 -19.10 -10.17
CA ASP A 266 -17.10 -18.96 -10.94
C ASP A 266 -18.29 -18.58 -10.03
N ASP A 267 -18.23 -18.93 -8.73
CA ASP A 267 -19.19 -18.48 -7.71
C ASP A 267 -18.46 -17.74 -6.57
N MET A 268 -18.15 -16.48 -6.81
CA MET A 268 -17.45 -15.64 -5.85
C MET A 268 -18.23 -15.44 -4.53
N GLY A 269 -19.57 -15.50 -4.59
CA GLY A 269 -20.43 -15.41 -3.40
C GLY A 269 -20.20 -16.61 -2.47
N LYS A 270 -20.21 -17.81 -3.04
CA LYS A 270 -19.91 -19.05 -2.31
C LYS A 270 -18.46 -19.04 -1.80
N ALA A 271 -17.49 -18.66 -2.63
CA ALA A 271 -16.08 -18.64 -2.26
C ALA A 271 -15.82 -17.73 -1.05
N VAL A 272 -16.40 -16.52 -1.04
CA VAL A 272 -16.30 -15.61 0.11
C VAL A 272 -16.99 -16.19 1.35
N ALA A 273 -18.16 -16.81 1.21
CA ALA A 273 -18.86 -17.43 2.34
C ALA A 273 -18.07 -18.60 2.93
N ASP A 274 -17.50 -19.45 2.09
CA ASP A 274 -16.67 -20.59 2.50
C ASP A 274 -15.41 -20.11 3.23
N TYR A 275 -14.74 -19.08 2.69
CA TYR A 275 -13.58 -18.46 3.34
C TYR A 275 -13.92 -17.91 4.73
N LEU A 276 -14.99 -17.14 4.85
CA LEU A 276 -15.41 -16.56 6.13
C LEU A 276 -15.83 -17.64 7.16
N ALA A 277 -16.26 -18.81 6.71
CA ALA A 277 -16.62 -19.93 7.59
C ALA A 277 -15.40 -20.63 8.21
N VAL A 278 -14.24 -20.61 7.54
CA VAL A 278 -13.03 -21.35 7.97
C VAL A 278 -11.93 -20.44 8.51
N HIS A 279 -12.01 -19.12 8.25
CA HIS A 279 -11.00 -18.14 8.70
C HIS A 279 -11.55 -17.27 9.81
N GLY A 280 -10.88 -17.32 10.95
CA GLY A 280 -11.09 -16.42 12.07
C GLY A 280 -10.03 -15.31 12.11
N PRO A 281 -10.21 -14.29 12.98
CA PRO A 281 -9.31 -13.13 13.06
C PRO A 281 -7.87 -13.47 13.51
N ASP A 282 -7.63 -14.69 13.98
CA ASP A 282 -6.33 -15.10 14.54
C ASP A 282 -5.49 -15.95 13.59
N HIS A 283 -5.94 -16.16 12.35
CA HIS A 283 -5.24 -17.02 11.39
C HIS A 283 -5.16 -16.39 10.00
N TRP A 284 -3.99 -15.84 9.68
CA TRP A 284 -3.72 -15.16 8.42
C TRP A 284 -2.73 -15.96 7.58
N ALA A 285 -3.20 -16.59 6.49
CA ALA A 285 -2.34 -17.27 5.52
C ALA A 285 -1.37 -16.29 4.82
N PHE A 286 -1.78 -15.04 4.69
CA PHE A 286 -0.96 -13.95 4.14
C PHE A 286 0.36 -13.73 4.92
N ASP A 287 0.43 -14.14 6.18
CA ASP A 287 1.61 -14.03 7.04
C ASP A 287 2.58 -15.19 6.90
N GLN A 288 2.20 -16.25 6.19
CA GLN A 288 3.03 -17.43 6.03
C GLN A 288 4.07 -17.23 4.92
N PRO A 289 5.32 -17.72 5.10
CA PRO A 289 6.39 -17.55 4.11
C PRO A 289 6.03 -18.04 2.70
N ASP A 290 5.27 -19.13 2.61
CA ASP A 290 4.86 -19.72 1.32
C ASP A 290 3.81 -18.87 0.58
N SER A 291 3.11 -17.97 1.28
CA SER A 291 2.17 -17.02 0.65
C SER A 291 2.87 -15.95 -0.18
N LEU A 292 4.17 -15.74 0.08
CA LEU A 292 4.99 -14.73 -0.59
C LEU A 292 5.49 -15.19 -1.97
N LYS A 293 5.40 -16.49 -2.26
CA LYS A 293 5.80 -17.03 -3.57
C LYS A 293 4.64 -16.88 -4.53
N MET A 294 4.80 -16.02 -5.51
CA MET A 294 3.93 -15.97 -6.69
C MET A 294 4.47 -16.98 -7.68
N ASP A 295 3.75 -18.10 -7.89
CA ASP A 295 3.99 -19.03 -8.99
C ASP A 295 3.52 -18.42 -10.31
#